data_301c89ad33a878cf8b9d6d746165fd12
#
_entry.id   301c89ad33a878cf8b9d6d746165fd12
#
_cell.length_a   1.000
_cell.length_b   1.000
_cell.length_c   1.000
_cell.angle_alpha   90.00
_cell.angle_beta   90.00
_cell.angle_gamma   90.00
#
_symmetry.space_group_name_H-M   'P 1'
#
loop_
_entity.id
_entity.type
_entity.pdbx_description
1 polymer ?
#
loop_
_entity_poly.entity_id
_entity_poly.type
_entity_poly.pdbx_seq_one_letter_code
_entity_poly.pdbx_strand_id
1 'polypeptide(L)'
;KVLELYSRPDNPLFIPETIGHGPLTRFFFAALGRGAIGYAPFGMDDTAIQRGRDGRPLVADEKYGDTALNYRLLEPMAREIARLNHAGKVQTAVQLAVDSTSGPGSTFDRVHYLTDQTLHFEGWDADIAFGRFNRLARITRQPEGPDGRILIAELGKGEFLLAGYHCRVLFRPTAEKKERPWQYLQVEEGRYVDGEFRASRILNGDQTDWGLVFATPTVLRVQLYTR
;
A
#
# COMPACT_ATOMS: atom_id res chain seq x y z
N LYS A 1 5.83 6.20 14.80
CA LYS A 1 5.89 6.51 16.26
C LYS A 1 4.50 6.60 16.90
N VAL A 2 3.59 7.51 16.45
CA VAL A 2 2.26 7.66 17.08
C VAL A 2 1.46 6.36 17.04
N LEU A 3 1.30 5.74 15.87
CA LEU A 3 0.59 4.49 15.72
C LEU A 3 1.17 3.35 16.59
N GLU A 4 2.48 3.31 16.77
CA GLU A 4 3.16 2.32 17.64
C GLU A 4 2.81 2.48 19.12
N LEU A 5 2.64 3.73 19.58
CA LEU A 5 2.28 4.00 20.98
C LEU A 5 0.84 3.58 21.30
N TYR A 6 -0.05 3.63 20.31
CA TYR A 6 -1.47 3.32 20.47
C TYR A 6 -1.85 1.90 20.02
N SER A 7 -0.95 1.18 19.32
CA SER A 7 -1.16 -0.23 18.96
C SER A 7 -0.81 -1.14 20.14
N ARG A 8 -1.82 -1.55 20.91
CA ARG A 8 -1.65 -2.37 22.12
C ARG A 8 -2.51 -3.63 22.02
N PRO A 9 -2.03 -4.77 22.53
CA PRO A 9 -2.80 -6.03 22.51
C PRO A 9 -4.12 -5.97 23.28
N ASP A 10 -4.18 -5.11 24.31
CA ASP A 10 -5.33 -4.94 25.20
C ASP A 10 -6.29 -3.82 24.77
N ASN A 11 -5.93 -3.06 23.72
CA ASN A 11 -6.73 -1.94 23.27
C ASN A 11 -6.64 -1.82 21.74
N PRO A 12 -7.68 -2.20 20.99
CA PRO A 12 -7.68 -2.10 19.54
C PRO A 12 -7.46 -0.67 19.06
N LEU A 13 -6.59 -0.49 18.08
CA LEU A 13 -6.32 0.81 17.48
C LEU A 13 -7.54 1.26 16.67
N PHE A 14 -8.13 2.38 17.07
CA PHE A 14 -9.18 3.05 16.33
C PHE A 14 -8.77 4.51 16.07
N ILE A 15 -8.88 4.97 14.84
CA ILE A 15 -8.58 6.35 14.44
C ILE A 15 -9.91 7.01 14.11
N PRO A 16 -10.51 7.75 15.06
CA PRO A 16 -11.88 8.25 14.94
C PRO A 16 -12.01 9.46 14.01
N GLU A 17 -10.88 10.16 13.80
CA GLU A 17 -10.86 11.35 12.96
C GLU A 17 -9.47 11.56 12.34
N THR A 18 -9.45 11.79 11.03
CA THR A 18 -8.23 12.09 10.28
C THR A 18 -8.55 12.84 9.00
N ILE A 19 -7.54 13.38 8.35
CA ILE A 19 -7.69 14.05 7.06
C ILE A 19 -7.91 13.00 5.96
N GLY A 20 -9.00 13.14 5.18
CA GLY A 20 -9.42 12.20 4.15
C GLY A 20 -8.96 12.54 2.73
N HIS A 21 -8.00 13.44 2.53
CA HIS A 21 -7.58 13.88 1.20
C HIS A 21 -6.07 14.11 1.08
N GLY A 22 -5.60 14.16 -0.15
CA GLY A 22 -4.21 14.44 -0.49
C GLY A 22 -3.24 13.34 -0.01
N PRO A 23 -1.97 13.68 0.20
CA PRO A 23 -0.93 12.70 0.55
C PRO A 23 -1.17 11.96 1.87
N LEU A 24 -2.00 12.50 2.77
CA LEU A 24 -2.27 11.87 4.08
C LEU A 24 -3.13 10.61 3.98
N THR A 25 -3.86 10.43 2.89
CA THR A 25 -4.69 9.23 2.66
C THR A 25 -3.92 7.92 2.66
N ARG A 26 -2.59 7.95 2.41
CA ARG A 26 -1.73 6.77 2.51
C ARG A 26 -1.62 6.21 3.93
N PHE A 27 -1.85 7.03 4.94
CA PHE A 27 -1.82 6.58 6.34
C PHE A 27 -2.92 5.60 6.71
N PHE A 28 -3.95 5.46 5.89
CA PHE A 28 -4.91 4.36 5.97
C PHE A 28 -4.19 3.00 5.92
N PHE A 29 -3.25 2.82 5.00
CA PHE A 29 -2.44 1.60 4.92
C PHE A 29 -1.54 1.43 6.14
N ALA A 30 -0.90 2.51 6.61
CA ALA A 30 -0.08 2.46 7.81
C ALA A 30 -0.89 2.06 9.05
N ALA A 31 -2.12 2.54 9.17
CA ALA A 31 -3.04 2.18 10.25
C ALA A 31 -3.43 0.70 10.18
N LEU A 32 -3.80 0.19 9.01
CA LEU A 32 -4.11 -1.22 8.80
C LEU A 32 -2.94 -2.13 9.18
N GLY A 33 -1.71 -1.79 8.74
CA GLY A 33 -0.52 -2.58 9.07
C GLY A 33 -0.14 -2.57 10.57
N ARG A 34 -0.80 -1.73 11.37
CA ARG A 34 -0.68 -1.68 12.82
C ARG A 34 -1.91 -2.26 13.54
N GLY A 35 -2.74 -2.99 12.81
CA GLY A 35 -3.91 -3.65 13.38
C GLY A 35 -5.09 -2.72 13.69
N ALA A 36 -5.17 -1.56 13.02
CA ALA A 36 -6.32 -0.68 13.22
C ALA A 36 -7.62 -1.38 12.81
N ILE A 37 -8.61 -1.30 13.71
CA ILE A 37 -9.96 -1.83 13.50
C ILE A 37 -10.91 -0.80 12.91
N GLY A 38 -10.50 0.47 12.88
CA GLY A 38 -11.27 1.54 12.27
C GLY A 38 -10.38 2.73 11.91
N TYR A 39 -10.77 3.40 10.84
CA TYR A 39 -10.12 4.60 10.31
C TYR A 39 -11.18 5.47 9.67
N ALA A 40 -11.47 6.63 10.27
CA ALA A 40 -12.56 7.50 9.87
C ALA A 40 -12.02 8.86 9.37
N PRO A 41 -11.97 9.09 8.05
CA PRO A 41 -11.66 10.40 7.52
C PRO A 41 -12.77 11.41 7.81
N PHE A 42 -12.39 12.60 8.29
CA PHE A 42 -13.33 13.68 8.60
C PHE A 42 -13.99 14.24 7.33
N GLY A 43 -15.28 14.52 7.41
CA GLY A 43 -16.03 15.21 6.35
C GLY A 43 -16.24 14.41 5.07
N MET A 44 -16.17 13.07 5.14
CA MET A 44 -16.41 12.22 3.98
C MET A 44 -17.84 12.29 3.46
N ASP A 45 -18.80 12.46 4.35
CA ASP A 45 -20.24 12.59 4.07
C ASP A 45 -20.61 13.96 3.50
N ASP A 46 -19.88 15.00 3.87
CA ASP A 46 -20.13 16.36 3.39
C ASP A 46 -19.82 16.55 1.89
N THR A 47 -19.01 15.66 1.32
CA THR A 47 -18.60 15.77 -0.09
C THR A 47 -19.72 15.51 -1.07
N ALA A 48 -20.68 14.67 -0.71
CA ALA A 48 -21.88 14.42 -1.52
C ALA A 48 -22.81 15.65 -1.59
N ILE A 49 -22.64 16.60 -0.67
CA ILE A 49 -23.52 17.78 -0.51
C ILE A 49 -22.84 19.07 -0.99
N GLN A 50 -21.50 19.11 -1.08
CA GLN A 50 -20.82 20.31 -1.57
C GLN A 50 -21.18 20.60 -3.02
N ARG A 51 -21.70 21.78 -3.24
CA ARG A 51 -22.05 22.27 -4.57
C ARG A 51 -21.00 23.29 -5.02
N GLY A 52 -20.60 23.17 -6.28
CA GLY A 52 -19.79 24.19 -6.93
C GLY A 52 -20.52 25.54 -6.99
N ARG A 53 -19.81 26.59 -7.36
CA ARG A 53 -20.42 27.94 -7.55
C ARG A 53 -21.54 27.94 -8.57
N ASP A 54 -21.60 26.95 -9.45
CA ASP A 54 -22.64 26.72 -10.46
C ASP A 54 -23.84 25.91 -9.93
N GLY A 55 -23.86 25.59 -8.63
CA GLY A 55 -24.93 24.83 -7.98
C GLY A 55 -24.88 23.31 -8.27
N ARG A 56 -23.92 22.81 -9.05
CA ARG A 56 -23.78 21.40 -9.33
C ARG A 56 -23.08 20.69 -8.16
N PRO A 57 -23.42 19.44 -7.86
CA PRO A 57 -22.68 18.66 -6.89
C PRO A 57 -21.21 18.61 -7.31
N LEU A 58 -20.29 18.97 -6.40
CA LEU A 58 -18.88 18.67 -6.60
C LEU A 58 -18.76 17.15 -6.66
N VAL A 59 -18.14 16.65 -7.73
CA VAL A 59 -17.90 15.23 -7.84
C VAL A 59 -16.99 14.84 -6.68
N ALA A 60 -17.47 13.96 -5.81
CA ALA A 60 -16.74 13.49 -4.63
C ALA A 60 -15.32 12.98 -4.96
N ASP A 61 -15.11 12.56 -6.21
CA ASP A 61 -13.85 12.01 -6.71
C ASP A 61 -12.70 13.03 -6.78
N GLU A 62 -12.94 14.33 -6.91
CA GLU A 62 -11.84 15.30 -7.05
C GLU A 62 -11.11 15.56 -5.71
N LYS A 63 -11.86 15.67 -4.62
CA LYS A 63 -11.25 15.98 -3.30
C LYS A 63 -10.84 14.72 -2.53
N TYR A 64 -11.59 13.63 -2.64
CA TYR A 64 -11.42 12.39 -1.89
C TYR A 64 -11.08 11.19 -2.77
N GLY A 65 -10.65 11.43 -4.02
CA GLY A 65 -10.35 10.37 -4.99
C GLY A 65 -9.41 9.31 -4.43
N ASP A 66 -8.34 9.72 -3.77
CA ASP A 66 -7.37 8.78 -3.17
C ASP A 66 -7.96 7.98 -2.00
N THR A 67 -8.84 8.58 -1.20
CA THR A 67 -9.54 7.85 -0.13
C THR A 67 -10.50 6.84 -0.72
N ALA A 68 -11.30 7.24 -1.69
CA ALA A 68 -12.21 6.34 -2.40
C ALA A 68 -11.45 5.19 -3.07
N LEU A 69 -10.28 5.46 -3.66
CA LEU A 69 -9.41 4.42 -4.23
C LEU A 69 -8.91 3.43 -3.18
N ASN A 70 -8.52 3.89 -1.98
CA ASN A 70 -8.13 3.01 -0.88
C ASN A 70 -9.27 2.05 -0.50
N TYR A 71 -10.48 2.57 -0.32
CA TYR A 71 -11.64 1.75 0.03
C TYR A 71 -12.01 0.79 -1.08
N ARG A 72 -12.12 1.25 -2.33
CA ARG A 72 -12.42 0.39 -3.49
C ARG A 72 -11.40 -0.74 -3.67
N LEU A 73 -10.12 -0.47 -3.36
CA LEU A 73 -9.06 -1.47 -3.47
C LEU A 73 -9.16 -2.52 -2.36
N LEU A 74 -9.41 -2.12 -1.11
CA LEU A 74 -9.28 -2.99 0.06
C LEU A 74 -10.60 -3.54 0.59
N GLU A 75 -11.73 -2.85 0.37
CA GLU A 75 -13.05 -3.28 0.85
C GLU A 75 -13.41 -4.70 0.41
N PRO A 76 -13.23 -5.11 -0.87
CA PRO A 76 -13.60 -6.47 -1.30
C PRO A 76 -12.84 -7.58 -0.58
N MET A 77 -11.67 -7.27 -0.01
CA MET A 77 -10.82 -8.22 0.73
C MET A 77 -10.75 -7.92 2.23
N ALA A 78 -11.59 -7.02 2.75
CA ALA A 78 -11.49 -6.52 4.12
C ALA A 78 -11.54 -7.63 5.19
N ARG A 79 -12.39 -8.65 5.00
CA ARG A 79 -12.50 -9.79 5.92
C ARG A 79 -11.21 -10.62 5.94
N GLU A 80 -10.61 -10.86 4.78
CA GLU A 80 -9.35 -11.60 4.67
C GLU A 80 -8.19 -10.81 5.27
N ILE A 81 -8.11 -9.50 4.99
CA ILE A 81 -7.12 -8.61 5.62
C ILE A 81 -7.28 -8.63 7.15
N ALA A 82 -8.49 -8.52 7.67
CA ALA A 82 -8.74 -8.55 9.11
C ALA A 82 -8.30 -9.87 9.76
N ARG A 83 -8.62 -11.00 9.12
CA ARG A 83 -8.20 -12.34 9.57
C ARG A 83 -6.68 -12.49 9.58
N LEU A 84 -6.01 -12.07 8.51
CA LEU A 84 -4.55 -12.15 8.38
C LEU A 84 -3.85 -11.16 9.32
N ASN A 85 -4.43 -9.99 9.52
CA ASN A 85 -3.90 -8.98 10.44
C ASN A 85 -3.97 -9.46 11.89
N HIS A 86 -5.08 -10.08 12.28
CA HIS A 86 -5.21 -10.73 13.60
C HIS A 86 -4.17 -11.84 13.80
N ALA A 87 -3.80 -12.54 12.73
CA ALA A 87 -2.74 -13.55 12.74
C ALA A 87 -1.31 -12.98 12.67
N GLY A 88 -1.14 -11.65 12.65
CA GLY A 88 0.16 -10.99 12.53
C GLY A 88 0.83 -11.14 11.16
N LYS A 89 0.06 -11.47 10.13
CA LYS A 89 0.56 -11.78 8.78
C LYS A 89 0.47 -10.62 7.79
N VAL A 90 0.06 -9.44 8.23
CA VAL A 90 -0.06 -8.25 7.38
C VAL A 90 1.03 -7.26 7.73
N GLN A 91 1.74 -6.80 6.72
CA GLN A 91 2.65 -5.68 6.83
C GLN A 91 2.30 -4.63 5.77
N THR A 92 2.60 -3.38 6.06
CA THR A 92 2.35 -2.28 5.12
C THR A 92 3.55 -1.36 5.04
N ALA A 93 3.75 -0.77 3.87
CA ALA A 93 4.69 0.30 3.68
C ALA A 93 3.99 1.48 3.00
N VAL A 94 4.35 2.68 3.43
CA VAL A 94 3.87 3.94 2.87
C VAL A 94 5.04 4.87 2.65
N GLN A 95 5.01 5.63 1.58
CA GLN A 95 6.04 6.61 1.30
C GLN A 95 6.04 7.70 2.39
N LEU A 96 7.16 7.90 3.05
CA LEU A 96 7.31 8.86 4.15
C LEU A 96 8.08 10.09 3.67
N ALA A 97 7.68 11.26 4.17
CA ALA A 97 8.54 12.44 4.09
C ALA A 97 9.76 12.23 4.99
N VAL A 98 10.94 12.48 4.47
CA VAL A 98 12.17 12.53 5.27
C VAL A 98 12.30 13.97 5.75
N ASP A 99 12.37 14.18 7.06
CA ASP A 99 12.71 15.47 7.63
C ASP A 99 14.08 15.90 7.10
N SER A 100 14.08 16.81 6.14
CA SER A 100 15.25 17.60 5.89
C SER A 100 15.36 18.55 7.08
N THR A 101 16.44 18.45 7.85
CA THR A 101 16.76 19.34 8.95
C THR A 101 16.32 20.77 8.63
N SER A 102 15.20 21.19 9.19
CA SER A 102 14.65 22.51 9.05
C SER A 102 15.52 23.50 9.82
N GLY A 103 16.49 24.08 9.11
CA GLY A 103 17.06 25.33 9.55
C GLY A 103 16.03 26.46 9.43
N PRO A 104 16.09 27.50 10.25
CA PRO A 104 15.24 28.66 10.11
C PRO A 104 15.43 29.29 8.71
N GLY A 105 14.40 29.22 7.87
CA GLY A 105 14.41 29.73 6.50
C GLY A 105 14.27 28.68 5.40
N SER A 106 14.06 27.40 5.74
CA SER A 106 13.77 26.40 4.72
C SER A 106 12.33 26.56 4.23
N THR A 107 12.19 27.05 3.02
CA THR A 107 10.95 26.95 2.26
C THR A 107 10.60 25.50 2.06
N PHE A 108 9.30 25.16 2.02
CA PHE A 108 8.73 23.83 1.78
C PHE A 108 9.23 23.11 0.51
N ASP A 109 10.12 23.71 -0.24
CA ASP A 109 10.59 23.29 -1.57
C ASP A 109 11.63 22.15 -1.57
N ARG A 110 12.02 21.60 -0.40
CA ARG A 110 13.01 20.53 -0.30
C ARG A 110 12.59 19.38 0.61
N VAL A 111 11.32 18.97 0.52
CA VAL A 111 10.92 17.75 1.22
C VAL A 111 11.47 16.56 0.44
N HIS A 112 12.45 15.89 1.00
CA HIS A 112 12.89 14.60 0.49
C HIS A 112 11.93 13.52 0.97
N TYR A 113 11.60 12.57 0.08
CA TYR A 113 10.74 11.44 0.40
C TYR A 113 11.57 10.18 0.50
N LEU A 114 11.27 9.33 1.49
CA LEU A 114 11.82 8.00 1.56
C LEU A 114 11.30 7.20 0.36
N THR A 115 12.21 6.79 -0.52
CA THR A 115 11.89 6.11 -1.77
C THR A 115 11.89 4.61 -1.63
N ASP A 116 12.61 4.06 -0.63
CA ASP A 116 12.80 2.64 -0.48
C ASP A 116 12.51 2.18 0.95
N GLN A 117 11.85 1.06 1.09
CA GLN A 117 11.60 0.37 2.36
C GLN A 117 11.70 -1.14 2.14
N THR A 118 12.09 -1.90 3.17
CA THR A 118 12.06 -3.36 3.12
C THR A 118 11.09 -3.87 4.19
N LEU A 119 10.20 -4.79 3.79
CA LEU A 119 9.36 -5.57 4.70
C LEU A 119 9.94 -6.98 4.82
N HIS A 120 9.90 -7.53 6.03
CA HIS A 120 10.52 -8.82 6.34
C HIS A 120 9.45 -9.87 6.65
N PHE A 121 9.51 -11.00 5.95
CA PHE A 121 8.63 -12.15 6.09
C PHE A 121 9.43 -13.43 6.36
N GLU A 122 8.75 -14.52 6.69
CA GLU A 122 9.43 -15.79 6.90
C GLU A 122 10.12 -16.29 5.62
N GLY A 123 11.45 -16.17 5.62
CA GLY A 123 12.30 -16.58 4.50
C GLY A 123 12.33 -15.67 3.29
N TRP A 124 11.67 -14.51 3.34
CA TRP A 124 11.58 -13.54 2.25
C TRP A 124 11.67 -12.11 2.72
N ASP A 125 12.37 -11.29 1.97
CA ASP A 125 12.31 -9.85 2.07
C ASP A 125 11.57 -9.29 0.86
N ALA A 126 10.76 -8.25 1.08
CA ALA A 126 10.13 -7.48 0.02
C ALA A 126 10.72 -6.07 0.02
N ASP A 127 11.53 -5.76 -1.00
CA ASP A 127 12.09 -4.44 -1.21
C ASP A 127 11.07 -3.58 -2.00
N ILE A 128 10.69 -2.46 -1.43
CA ILE A 128 9.65 -1.59 -1.96
C ILE A 128 10.29 -0.28 -2.37
N ALA A 129 10.18 0.06 -3.64
CA ALA A 129 10.53 1.38 -4.17
C ALA A 129 9.26 2.17 -4.47
N PHE A 130 9.17 3.39 -3.94
CA PHE A 130 8.02 4.26 -4.16
C PHE A 130 8.22 5.20 -5.34
N GLY A 131 7.14 5.42 -6.06
CA GLY A 131 7.11 6.30 -7.22
C GLY A 131 6.17 5.77 -8.30
N ARG A 132 6.09 6.51 -9.41
CA ARG A 132 5.32 6.08 -10.57
C ARG A 132 6.23 5.35 -11.55
N PHE A 133 5.99 4.07 -11.70
CA PHE A 133 6.77 3.18 -12.57
C PHE A 133 5.98 2.88 -13.84
N ASN A 134 6.69 2.71 -14.96
CA ASN A 134 6.13 2.08 -16.14
C ASN A 134 6.24 0.54 -16.03
N ARG A 135 5.68 -0.16 -17.02
CA ARG A 135 5.72 -1.64 -17.08
C ARG A 135 7.14 -2.25 -17.12
N LEU A 136 8.16 -1.45 -17.44
CA LEU A 136 9.57 -1.87 -17.41
C LEU A 136 10.25 -1.48 -16.08
N ALA A 137 9.48 -1.22 -15.05
CA ALA A 137 9.92 -0.82 -13.72
C ALA A 137 10.83 0.43 -13.68
N ARG A 138 10.72 1.31 -14.68
CA ARG A 138 11.42 2.60 -14.73
C ARG A 138 10.54 3.68 -14.12
N ILE A 139 11.11 4.53 -13.28
CA ILE A 139 10.40 5.70 -12.76
C ILE A 139 10.10 6.64 -13.93
N THR A 140 8.82 6.93 -14.12
CA THR A 140 8.36 7.84 -15.17
C THR A 140 8.11 9.26 -14.66
N ARG A 141 7.73 9.38 -13.39
CA ARG A 141 7.48 10.67 -12.74
C ARG A 141 7.68 10.53 -11.25
N GLN A 142 8.33 11.50 -10.63
CA GLN A 142 8.28 11.67 -9.19
C GLN A 142 6.94 12.33 -8.85
N PRO A 143 6.21 11.80 -7.85
CA PRO A 143 4.99 12.44 -7.39
C PRO A 143 5.31 13.80 -6.76
N GLU A 144 4.38 14.72 -6.84
CA GLU A 144 4.46 16.03 -6.16
C GLU A 144 4.40 15.90 -4.63
N GLY A 145 4.06 14.74 -4.14
CA GLY A 145 4.01 14.39 -2.72
C GLY A 145 4.13 12.88 -2.53
N PRO A 146 4.25 12.43 -1.26
CA PRO A 146 4.36 11.02 -0.94
C PRO A 146 3.00 10.35 -1.10
N ASP A 147 2.80 9.61 -2.17
CA ASP A 147 1.52 8.95 -2.47
C ASP A 147 1.62 7.42 -2.62
N GLY A 148 2.83 6.86 -2.61
CA GLY A 148 3.05 5.43 -2.70
C GLY A 148 2.64 4.65 -1.45
N ARG A 149 1.99 3.49 -1.66
CA ARG A 149 1.50 2.64 -0.56
C ARG A 149 1.32 1.19 -1.00
N ILE A 150 1.57 0.28 -0.09
CA ILE A 150 1.41 -1.16 -0.30
C ILE A 150 1.02 -1.87 1.00
N LEU A 151 0.15 -2.85 0.88
CA LEU A 151 -0.14 -3.87 1.87
C LEU A 151 0.37 -5.19 1.31
N ILE A 152 1.11 -5.94 2.12
CA ILE A 152 1.54 -7.30 1.81
C ILE A 152 1.09 -8.20 2.94
N ALA A 153 0.32 -9.24 2.60
CA ALA A 153 -0.16 -10.24 3.53
C ALA A 153 0.40 -11.61 3.16
N GLU A 154 0.96 -12.33 4.14
CA GLU A 154 1.44 -13.69 3.97
C GLU A 154 0.28 -14.67 4.07
N LEU A 155 -0.06 -15.34 2.96
CA LEU A 155 -1.12 -16.35 2.88
C LEU A 155 -0.63 -17.73 3.34
N GLY A 156 0.62 -18.04 3.03
CA GLY A 156 1.29 -19.29 3.32
C GLY A 156 2.78 -19.18 3.01
N LYS A 157 3.50 -20.29 3.15
CA LYS A 157 4.94 -20.31 2.91
C LYS A 157 5.29 -19.94 1.46
N GLY A 158 5.86 -18.75 1.28
CA GLY A 158 6.19 -18.20 -0.03
C GLY A 158 4.97 -17.75 -0.84
N GLU A 159 3.81 -17.62 -0.22
CA GLU A 159 2.59 -17.16 -0.86
C GLU A 159 2.10 -15.85 -0.25
N PHE A 160 1.86 -14.85 -1.09
CA PHE A 160 1.55 -13.49 -0.67
C PHE A 160 0.38 -12.89 -1.44
N LEU A 161 -0.41 -12.08 -0.72
CA LEU A 161 -1.39 -11.16 -1.29
C LEU A 161 -0.83 -9.75 -1.19
N LEU A 162 -0.78 -9.05 -2.31
CA LEU A 162 -0.31 -7.67 -2.38
C LEU A 162 -1.43 -6.76 -2.87
N ALA A 163 -1.60 -5.60 -2.24
CA ALA A 163 -2.56 -4.59 -2.68
C ALA A 163 -1.97 -3.20 -2.48
N GLY A 164 -1.90 -2.40 -3.53
CA GLY A 164 -1.29 -1.08 -3.43
C GLY A 164 -1.25 -0.33 -4.74
N TYR A 165 -0.54 0.81 -4.75
CA TYR A 165 -0.26 1.61 -5.94
C TYR A 165 0.87 2.61 -5.73
N HIS A 166 1.42 3.11 -6.84
CA HIS A 166 2.57 4.01 -6.93
C HIS A 166 3.82 3.47 -6.21
N CYS A 167 4.05 2.18 -6.40
CA CYS A 167 5.25 1.50 -5.92
C CYS A 167 5.66 0.34 -6.84
N ARG A 168 6.84 -0.18 -6.56
CA ARG A 168 7.36 -1.42 -7.13
C ARG A 168 7.82 -2.31 -5.97
N VAL A 169 7.52 -3.59 -6.04
CA VAL A 169 7.93 -4.59 -5.05
C VAL A 169 8.86 -5.61 -5.70
N LEU A 170 10.02 -5.85 -5.11
CA LEU A 170 10.95 -6.90 -5.51
C LEU A 170 11.15 -7.84 -4.33
N PHE A 171 10.74 -9.09 -4.49
CA PHE A 171 11.04 -10.13 -3.49
C PHE A 171 12.46 -10.64 -3.65
N ARG A 172 13.07 -11.00 -2.54
CA ARG A 172 14.33 -11.73 -2.47
C ARG A 172 14.33 -12.68 -1.26
N PRO A 173 15.03 -13.81 -1.32
CA PRO A 173 15.25 -14.65 -0.14
C PRO A 173 15.99 -13.87 0.94
N THR A 174 15.67 -14.14 2.22
CA THR A 174 16.45 -13.60 3.35
C THR A 174 17.92 -14.04 3.28
N ALA A 175 18.81 -13.37 4.02
CA ALA A 175 20.25 -13.62 4.01
C ALA A 175 20.60 -15.10 4.25
N GLU A 176 19.85 -15.81 5.09
CA GLU A 176 20.03 -17.23 5.39
C GLU A 176 19.75 -18.15 4.18
N LYS A 177 18.99 -17.68 3.21
CA LYS A 177 18.59 -18.42 2.00
C LYS A 177 19.14 -17.80 0.71
N LYS A 178 19.97 -16.76 0.82
CA LYS A 178 20.45 -15.95 -0.31
C LYS A 178 21.17 -16.74 -1.42
N GLU A 179 21.82 -17.84 -1.07
CA GLU A 179 22.54 -18.69 -2.03
C GLU A 179 21.64 -19.68 -2.77
N ARG A 180 20.36 -19.79 -2.39
CA ARG A 180 19.42 -20.69 -3.05
C ARG A 180 18.80 -20.02 -4.27
N PRO A 181 18.78 -20.70 -5.42
CA PRO A 181 18.03 -20.22 -6.58
C PRO A 181 16.55 -20.06 -6.22
N TRP A 182 15.99 -18.94 -6.58
CA TRP A 182 14.58 -18.66 -6.36
C TRP A 182 13.93 -18.10 -7.63
N GLN A 183 12.62 -18.18 -7.69
CA GLN A 183 11.85 -17.63 -8.80
C GLN A 183 10.40 -17.35 -8.38
N TYR A 184 9.74 -16.51 -9.14
CA TYR A 184 8.28 -16.45 -9.12
C TYR A 184 7.74 -17.74 -9.72
N LEU A 185 6.99 -18.51 -8.93
CA LEU A 185 6.29 -19.69 -9.45
C LEU A 185 5.02 -19.26 -10.17
N GLN A 186 4.30 -18.32 -9.60
CA GLN A 186 3.08 -17.75 -10.16
C GLN A 186 2.87 -16.31 -9.67
N VAL A 187 2.47 -15.42 -10.55
CA VAL A 187 2.03 -14.07 -10.24
C VAL A 187 0.71 -13.82 -10.96
N GLU A 188 -0.35 -13.64 -10.20
CA GLU A 188 -1.70 -13.40 -10.69
C GLU A 188 -2.14 -11.99 -10.33
N GLU A 189 -2.61 -11.24 -11.31
CA GLU A 189 -3.37 -10.03 -11.07
C GLU A 189 -4.86 -10.36 -11.05
N GLY A 190 -5.59 -9.81 -10.09
CA GLY A 190 -7.00 -10.12 -9.94
C GLY A 190 -7.72 -9.19 -8.99
N ARG A 191 -8.84 -9.67 -8.50
CA ARG A 191 -9.69 -8.96 -7.53
C ARG A 191 -10.40 -9.96 -6.62
N TYR A 192 -10.83 -9.49 -5.46
CA TYR A 192 -11.74 -10.26 -4.63
C TYR A 192 -13.19 -10.06 -5.10
N VAL A 193 -13.93 -11.16 -5.18
CA VAL A 193 -15.36 -11.19 -5.49
C VAL A 193 -15.98 -12.21 -4.55
N ASP A 194 -16.98 -11.79 -3.77
CA ASP A 194 -17.67 -12.65 -2.80
C ASP A 194 -16.72 -13.35 -1.80
N GLY A 195 -15.63 -12.67 -1.42
CA GLY A 195 -14.64 -13.18 -0.47
C GLY A 195 -13.58 -14.10 -1.08
N GLU A 196 -13.60 -14.33 -2.39
CA GLU A 196 -12.64 -15.17 -3.11
C GLU A 196 -11.79 -14.35 -4.07
N PHE A 197 -10.49 -14.65 -4.14
CA PHE A 197 -9.60 -14.07 -5.14
C PHE A 197 -9.89 -14.66 -6.51
N ARG A 198 -10.19 -13.83 -7.49
CA ARG A 198 -10.39 -14.20 -8.89
C ARG A 198 -9.33 -13.58 -9.76
N ALA A 199 -8.46 -14.42 -10.30
CA ALA A 199 -7.43 -13.99 -11.23
C ALA A 199 -8.06 -13.49 -12.54
N SER A 200 -7.52 -12.38 -13.05
CA SER A 200 -7.87 -11.82 -14.36
C SER A 200 -6.77 -12.06 -15.39
N ARG A 201 -5.52 -12.11 -14.94
CA ARG A 201 -4.36 -12.44 -15.80
C ARG A 201 -3.18 -12.95 -14.98
N ILE A 202 -2.28 -13.67 -15.67
CA ILE A 202 -0.99 -14.10 -15.12
C ILE A 202 0.09 -13.16 -15.65
N LEU A 203 0.97 -12.71 -14.77
CA LEU A 203 2.14 -11.92 -15.10
C LEU A 203 3.36 -12.84 -15.20
N ASN A 204 4.20 -12.63 -16.20
CA ASN A 204 5.41 -13.42 -16.41
C ASN A 204 6.49 -12.63 -17.19
N GLY A 205 7.71 -13.17 -17.25
CA GLY A 205 8.83 -12.60 -17.99
C GLY A 205 9.05 -11.11 -17.64
N ASP A 206 9.11 -10.26 -18.63
CA ASP A 206 9.37 -8.82 -18.47
C ASP A 206 8.48 -8.10 -17.45
N GLN A 207 7.33 -8.69 -17.11
CA GLN A 207 6.39 -8.11 -16.15
C GLN A 207 6.77 -8.41 -14.69
N THR A 208 7.68 -9.36 -14.47
CA THR A 208 8.12 -9.80 -13.14
C THR A 208 9.63 -9.63 -12.92
N ASP A 209 10.45 -9.68 -13.98
CA ASP A 209 11.92 -9.70 -13.90
C ASP A 209 12.52 -8.46 -13.20
N TRP A 210 11.86 -7.33 -13.32
CA TRP A 210 12.30 -6.06 -12.74
C TRP A 210 11.54 -5.68 -11.46
N GLY A 211 10.78 -6.62 -10.92
CA GLY A 211 9.87 -6.42 -9.79
C GLY A 211 8.43 -6.13 -10.22
N LEU A 212 7.53 -6.30 -9.28
CA LEU A 212 6.10 -6.17 -9.47
C LEU A 212 5.69 -4.70 -9.39
N VAL A 213 5.17 -4.15 -10.48
CA VAL A 213 4.83 -2.73 -10.63
C VAL A 213 3.37 -2.47 -10.29
N PHE A 214 3.14 -1.53 -9.38
CA PHE A 214 1.84 -1.03 -8.96
C PHE A 214 1.65 0.41 -9.45
N ALA A 215 1.53 0.59 -10.77
CA ALA A 215 1.36 1.91 -11.39
C ALA A 215 -0.03 2.51 -11.08
N THR A 216 -1.03 1.68 -10.90
CA THR A 216 -2.43 1.99 -10.54
C THR A 216 -2.85 1.08 -9.38
N PRO A 217 -4.02 1.31 -8.75
CA PRO A 217 -4.55 0.40 -7.74
C PRO A 217 -4.63 -1.03 -8.28
N THR A 218 -3.84 -1.93 -7.70
CA THR A 218 -3.64 -3.30 -8.21
C THR A 218 -3.63 -4.29 -7.05
N VAL A 219 -4.20 -5.46 -7.27
CA VAL A 219 -4.14 -6.62 -6.37
C VAL A 219 -3.41 -7.75 -7.07
N LEU A 220 -2.37 -8.26 -6.43
CA LEU A 220 -1.61 -9.42 -6.90
C LEU A 220 -1.64 -10.54 -5.87
N ARG A 221 -1.73 -11.79 -6.35
CA ARG A 221 -1.39 -13.00 -5.60
C ARG A 221 -0.09 -13.53 -6.17
N VAL A 222 0.87 -13.75 -5.29
CA VAL A 222 2.25 -14.10 -5.65
C VAL A 222 2.63 -15.40 -4.98
N GLN A 223 3.18 -16.32 -5.73
CA GLN A 223 3.77 -17.54 -5.22
C GLN A 223 5.26 -17.58 -5.57
N LEU A 224 6.10 -17.74 -4.56
CA LEU A 224 7.55 -17.79 -4.65
C LEU A 224 8.05 -19.20 -4.34
N TYR A 225 9.13 -19.58 -5.00
CA TYR A 225 9.78 -20.87 -4.80
C TYR A 225 11.28 -20.73 -4.62
N THR A 226 11.83 -21.45 -3.65
CA THR A 226 13.29 -21.68 -3.51
C THR A 226 13.58 -23.16 -3.65
N ARG A 227 14.63 -23.50 -4.37
CA ARG A 227 15.15 -24.87 -4.42
C ARG A 227 15.87 -25.26 -3.14
#